data_e914e5bc62f6907baa49792d9e6a3105
#
_entry.id   e914e5bc62f6907baa49792d9e6a3105
#
_cell.length_a   1.000
_cell.length_b   1.000
_cell.length_c   1.000
_cell.angle_alpha   90.00
_cell.angle_beta   90.00
_cell.angle_gamma   90.00
#
_symmetry.space_group_name_H-M   'P 1'
#
loop_
_entity.id
_entity.type
_entity.pdbx_description
1 polymer ?
#
loop_
_entity_poly.entity_id
_entity_poly.type
_entity_poly.pdbx_seq_one_letter_code
_entity_poly.pdbx_strand_id
1 'polypeptide(L)'
;MEKPMNLITEVTESIDNPGDSRPATAASERTLNGAILAAEISESYEEYLDIFDHFYADDIHATADGLKEPVEGKAAVRARLAGFLVPLHVFAEIGGLSVSIQLSPIKGDRSDETHSAWTLELRGVTGANCRVTWCSRRRWRAGHVVSEHHYNHQQIGGPLTFSDLRFSEDGITRDTANARLAKLQ
;
A
#
# COMPACT_ATOMS: atom_id res chain seq x y z
N MET A 1 -11.51 6.10 -35.34
CA MET A 1 -10.66 6.77 -34.33
C MET A 1 -11.59 7.11 -33.17
N GLU A 2 -11.85 6.12 -32.32
CA GLU A 2 -12.77 6.26 -31.19
C GLU A 2 -11.97 6.60 -29.93
N LYS A 3 -12.42 7.65 -29.22
CA LYS A 3 -11.86 8.08 -27.95
C LYS A 3 -12.21 7.06 -26.86
N PRO A 4 -11.28 6.72 -25.95
CA PRO A 4 -11.64 5.90 -24.79
C PRO A 4 -12.56 6.68 -23.85
N MET A 5 -13.63 6.04 -23.47
CA MET A 5 -14.66 6.51 -22.55
C MET A 5 -14.10 6.49 -21.12
N ASN A 6 -13.96 7.67 -20.52
CA ASN A 6 -13.62 7.81 -19.10
C ASN A 6 -14.74 7.17 -18.26
N LEU A 7 -14.43 6.09 -17.57
CA LEU A 7 -15.26 5.60 -16.48
C LEU A 7 -15.04 6.54 -15.27
N ILE A 8 -15.92 7.50 -15.12
CA ILE A 8 -16.07 8.26 -13.88
C ILE A 8 -16.68 7.31 -12.87
N THR A 9 -15.91 6.93 -11.87
CA THR A 9 -16.43 6.21 -10.70
C THR A 9 -17.29 7.21 -9.93
N GLU A 10 -18.60 7.01 -9.92
CA GLU A 10 -19.52 7.76 -9.07
C GLU A 10 -19.17 7.48 -7.60
N VAL A 11 -18.59 8.49 -6.94
CA VAL A 11 -18.51 8.54 -5.50
C VAL A 11 -19.90 8.89 -4.99
N THR A 12 -20.60 7.91 -4.46
CA THR A 12 -21.85 8.15 -3.73
C THR A 12 -21.52 8.94 -2.47
N GLU A 13 -21.76 10.24 -2.48
CA GLU A 13 -21.71 11.09 -1.31
C GLU A 13 -22.77 10.63 -0.30
N SER A 14 -22.32 10.07 0.80
CA SER A 14 -23.15 9.84 1.98
C SER A 14 -23.39 11.19 2.67
N ILE A 15 -24.65 11.59 2.77
CA ILE A 15 -25.10 12.84 3.43
C ILE A 15 -24.67 12.79 4.88
N ASP A 16 -23.73 13.64 5.26
CA ASP A 16 -23.20 13.80 6.62
C ASP A 16 -24.31 14.31 7.58
N ASN A 17 -24.51 13.58 8.65
CA ASN A 17 -25.38 13.96 9.75
C ASN A 17 -24.59 14.88 10.72
N PRO A 18 -24.98 16.16 10.97
CA PRO A 18 -24.15 17.15 11.66
C PRO A 18 -23.90 16.93 13.16
N GLY A 19 -24.23 15.76 13.70
CA GLY A 19 -24.04 15.40 15.10
C GLY A 19 -22.96 14.34 15.38
N ASP A 20 -22.28 13.82 14.35
CA ASP A 20 -21.32 12.72 14.51
C ASP A 20 -19.88 13.26 14.41
N SER A 21 -19.12 13.21 15.52
CA SER A 21 -17.70 13.60 15.57
C SER A 21 -16.74 12.66 14.79
N ARG A 22 -17.28 11.71 14.01
CA ARG A 22 -16.57 10.83 13.10
C ARG A 22 -16.07 11.46 11.77
N PRO A 23 -16.43 12.74 11.41
CA PRO A 23 -16.11 13.28 10.09
C PRO A 23 -14.61 13.47 9.85
N ALA A 24 -13.86 13.90 10.87
CA ALA A 24 -12.44 14.27 10.70
C ALA A 24 -11.55 13.06 10.42
N THR A 25 -11.71 11.96 11.17
CA THR A 25 -10.90 10.74 11.02
C THR A 25 -11.17 10.04 9.69
N ALA A 26 -12.44 9.91 9.31
CA ALA A 26 -12.83 9.34 8.02
C ALA A 26 -12.38 10.21 6.83
N ALA A 27 -12.36 11.55 6.99
CA ALA A 27 -11.82 12.46 5.99
C ALA A 27 -10.31 12.30 5.84
N SER A 28 -9.57 12.21 6.95
CA SER A 28 -8.12 11.96 6.93
C SER A 28 -7.78 10.63 6.26
N GLU A 29 -8.54 9.56 6.55
CA GLU A 29 -8.37 8.27 5.87
C GLU A 29 -8.63 8.37 4.36
N ARG A 30 -9.69 9.05 3.94
CA ARG A 30 -9.98 9.26 2.51
C ARG A 30 -8.86 10.03 1.83
N THR A 31 -8.32 11.07 2.48
CA THR A 31 -7.22 11.87 1.96
C THR A 31 -5.95 11.03 1.82
N LEU A 32 -5.59 10.27 2.86
CA LEU A 32 -4.45 9.35 2.81
C LEU A 32 -4.62 8.31 1.70
N ASN A 33 -5.76 7.64 1.63
CA ASN A 33 -6.01 6.63 0.61
C ASN A 33 -6.00 7.22 -0.80
N GLY A 34 -6.55 8.42 -0.98
CA GLY A 34 -6.52 9.15 -2.24
C GLY A 34 -5.10 9.51 -2.66
N ALA A 35 -4.27 9.97 -1.74
CA ALA A 35 -2.86 10.27 -1.99
C ALA A 35 -2.09 8.99 -2.39
N ILE A 36 -2.29 7.88 -1.67
CA ILE A 36 -1.67 6.59 -1.99
C ILE A 36 -2.06 6.10 -3.39
N LEU A 37 -3.33 6.23 -3.76
CA LEU A 37 -3.80 5.81 -5.08
C LEU A 37 -3.31 6.72 -6.20
N ALA A 38 -3.07 8.01 -5.90
CA ALA A 38 -2.54 8.98 -6.85
C ALA A 38 -1.02 8.85 -7.06
N ALA A 39 -0.29 8.39 -6.03
CA ALA A 39 1.12 8.08 -6.13
C ALA A 39 1.29 6.79 -6.94
N GLU A 40 1.63 6.90 -8.21
CA GLU A 40 1.90 5.75 -9.07
C GLU A 40 3.20 5.07 -8.60
N ILE A 41 3.05 4.08 -7.73
CA ILE A 41 4.17 3.37 -7.07
C ILE A 41 5.19 2.77 -8.06
N SER A 42 4.76 2.54 -9.30
CA SER A 42 5.63 2.12 -10.40
C SER A 42 6.51 3.25 -10.93
N GLU A 43 6.12 4.51 -10.73
CA GLU A 43 6.85 5.68 -11.21
C GLU A 43 7.74 6.28 -10.13
N SER A 44 7.23 6.41 -8.90
CA SER A 44 7.98 6.99 -7.79
C SER A 44 7.61 6.36 -6.44
N TYR A 45 8.52 5.60 -5.86
CA TYR A 45 8.37 5.11 -4.48
C TYR A 45 8.62 6.22 -3.44
N GLU A 46 9.38 7.25 -3.80
CA GLU A 46 9.65 8.41 -2.96
C GLU A 46 8.36 9.16 -2.63
N GLU A 47 7.49 9.39 -3.60
CA GLU A 47 6.18 10.04 -3.37
C GLU A 47 5.35 9.28 -2.32
N TYR A 48 5.40 7.95 -2.36
CA TYR A 48 4.71 7.13 -1.37
C TYR A 48 5.34 7.30 0.02
N LEU A 49 6.66 7.40 0.12
CA LEU A 49 7.34 7.66 1.38
C LEU A 49 7.06 9.07 1.91
N ASP A 50 6.92 10.06 1.04
CA ASP A 50 6.54 11.43 1.42
C ASP A 50 5.10 11.48 1.96
N ILE A 51 4.17 10.74 1.36
CA ILE A 51 2.82 10.57 1.88
C ILE A 51 2.86 9.95 3.28
N PHE A 52 3.66 8.89 3.45
CA PHE A 52 3.86 8.28 4.77
C PHE A 52 4.40 9.30 5.78
N ASP A 53 5.43 10.06 5.43
CA ASP A 53 6.04 11.06 6.30
C ASP A 53 5.05 12.16 6.71
N HIS A 54 4.11 12.51 5.82
CA HIS A 54 3.07 13.51 6.10
C HIS A 54 1.98 13.01 7.04
N PHE A 55 1.49 11.78 6.85
CA PHE A 55 0.31 11.29 7.57
C PHE A 55 0.63 10.50 8.84
N TYR A 56 1.86 10.03 9.05
CA TYR A 56 2.19 9.17 10.18
C TYR A 56 2.92 9.95 11.27
N ALA A 57 2.55 9.68 12.53
CA ALA A 57 3.17 10.32 13.69
C ALA A 57 4.59 9.77 13.95
N ASP A 58 5.45 10.55 14.61
CA ASP A 58 6.82 10.14 14.91
C ASP A 58 6.87 8.93 15.86
N ASP A 59 5.86 8.79 16.73
CA ASP A 59 5.69 7.70 17.69
C ASP A 59 4.77 6.58 17.17
N ILE A 60 4.66 6.39 15.85
CA ILE A 60 3.86 5.34 15.23
C ILE A 60 4.24 3.96 15.75
N HIS A 61 3.22 3.14 16.02
CA HIS A 61 3.32 1.73 16.38
C HIS A 61 2.70 0.88 15.27
N ALA A 62 3.51 0.10 14.54
CA ALA A 62 3.06 -0.71 13.43
C ALA A 62 3.17 -2.21 13.74
N THR A 63 2.09 -2.94 13.47
CA THR A 63 2.00 -4.39 13.66
C THR A 63 1.42 -5.07 12.42
N ALA A 64 1.61 -6.37 12.32
CA ALA A 64 0.96 -7.19 11.30
C ALA A 64 0.78 -8.62 11.81
N ASP A 65 -0.24 -9.32 11.29
CA ASP A 65 -0.39 -10.74 11.53
C ASP A 65 0.88 -11.49 11.11
N GLY A 66 1.38 -12.35 11.99
CA GLY A 66 2.62 -13.08 11.76
C GLY A 66 3.92 -12.31 12.03
N LEU A 67 3.84 -11.03 12.35
CA LEU A 67 4.98 -10.25 12.82
C LEU A 67 5.21 -10.55 14.31
N LYS A 68 6.42 -11.01 14.66
CA LYS A 68 6.73 -11.40 16.06
C LYS A 68 6.78 -10.20 17.00
N GLU A 69 7.28 -9.08 16.52
CA GLU A 69 7.46 -7.86 17.30
C GLU A 69 6.92 -6.66 16.52
N PRO A 70 6.31 -5.68 17.20
CA PRO A 70 5.91 -4.44 16.56
C PRO A 70 7.13 -3.67 16.04
N VAL A 71 6.87 -2.80 15.08
CA VAL A 71 7.86 -1.83 14.59
C VAL A 71 7.51 -0.47 15.21
N GLU A 72 8.44 0.12 15.95
CA GLU A 72 8.23 1.33 16.71
C GLU A 72 8.94 2.52 16.07
N GLY A 73 8.22 3.63 15.95
CA GLY A 73 8.72 4.91 15.47
C GLY A 73 8.75 5.05 13.94
N LYS A 74 8.53 6.28 13.49
CA LYS A 74 8.41 6.63 12.07
C LYS A 74 9.60 6.16 11.24
N ALA A 75 10.82 6.36 11.71
CA ALA A 75 12.04 6.00 10.96
C ALA A 75 12.11 4.48 10.68
N ALA A 76 11.79 3.64 11.67
CA ALA A 76 11.83 2.18 11.53
C ALA A 76 10.69 1.69 10.60
N VAL A 77 9.48 2.24 10.75
CA VAL A 77 8.34 1.89 9.88
C VAL A 77 8.60 2.34 8.45
N ARG A 78 9.16 3.53 8.25
CA ARG A 78 9.56 4.05 6.94
C ARG A 78 10.61 3.18 6.26
N ALA A 79 11.64 2.77 7.00
CA ALA A 79 12.68 1.88 6.47
C ALA A 79 12.09 0.52 6.03
N ARG A 80 11.16 -0.03 6.81
CA ARG A 80 10.45 -1.27 6.45
C ARG A 80 9.58 -1.10 5.21
N LEU A 81 8.87 0.02 5.11
CA LEU A 81 8.05 0.37 3.94
C LEU A 81 8.93 0.52 2.69
N ALA A 82 10.05 1.24 2.78
CA ALA A 82 11.01 1.37 1.69
C ALA A 82 11.56 0.02 1.23
N GLY A 83 11.88 -0.87 2.17
CA GLY A 83 12.32 -2.24 1.86
C GLY A 83 11.29 -3.07 1.08
N PHE A 84 10.02 -2.67 1.11
CA PHE A 84 8.95 -3.25 0.32
C PHE A 84 8.76 -2.54 -1.02
N LEU A 85 8.78 -1.20 -1.04
CA LEU A 85 8.48 -0.39 -2.22
C LEU A 85 9.62 -0.37 -3.25
N VAL A 86 10.87 -0.26 -2.79
CA VAL A 86 12.04 -0.19 -3.68
C VAL A 86 12.14 -1.38 -4.62
N PRO A 87 12.00 -2.64 -4.17
CA PRO A 87 11.97 -3.78 -5.08
C PRO A 87 10.85 -3.71 -6.12
N LEU A 88 9.63 -3.30 -5.72
CA LEU A 88 8.50 -3.17 -6.66
C LEU A 88 8.80 -2.13 -7.74
N HIS A 89 9.32 -0.97 -7.35
CA HIS A 89 9.70 0.09 -8.27
C HIS A 89 10.78 -0.36 -9.26
N VAL A 90 11.86 -0.98 -8.78
CA VAL A 90 12.94 -1.47 -9.65
C VAL A 90 12.43 -2.51 -10.65
N PHE A 91 11.57 -3.44 -10.25
CA PHE A 91 10.98 -4.40 -11.17
C PHE A 91 10.05 -3.75 -12.21
N ALA A 92 9.31 -2.72 -11.82
CA ALA A 92 8.47 -1.96 -12.74
C ALA A 92 9.32 -1.15 -13.73
N GLU A 93 10.36 -0.47 -13.26
CA GLU A 93 11.27 0.35 -14.08
C GLU A 93 11.97 -0.44 -15.19
N ILE A 94 12.40 -1.68 -14.91
CA ILE A 94 13.00 -2.54 -15.93
C ILE A 94 11.96 -3.18 -16.87
N GLY A 95 10.67 -2.81 -16.73
CA GLY A 95 9.59 -3.32 -17.57
C GLY A 95 9.23 -4.79 -17.31
N GLY A 96 9.71 -5.37 -16.20
CA GLY A 96 9.45 -6.77 -15.85
C GLY A 96 8.18 -7.00 -15.08
N LEU A 97 7.57 -5.93 -14.55
CA LEU A 97 6.42 -6.00 -13.67
C LEU A 97 5.50 -4.79 -13.88
N SER A 98 4.21 -5.03 -13.94
CA SER A 98 3.20 -3.99 -13.77
C SER A 98 2.59 -4.12 -12.37
N VAL A 99 2.43 -2.99 -11.69
CA VAL A 99 1.92 -2.90 -10.33
C VAL A 99 0.62 -2.14 -10.34
N SER A 100 -0.39 -2.64 -9.66
CA SER A 100 -1.65 -1.92 -9.45
C SER A 100 -2.12 -2.08 -8.01
N ILE A 101 -2.59 -0.98 -7.41
CA ILE A 101 -3.10 -0.94 -6.04
C ILE A 101 -4.57 -0.53 -6.09
N GLN A 102 -5.39 -1.24 -5.32
CA GLN A 102 -6.77 -0.88 -5.07
C GLN A 102 -6.98 -0.75 -3.56
N LEU A 103 -7.73 0.26 -3.16
CA LEU A 103 -8.08 0.56 -1.78
C LEU A 103 -9.59 0.72 -1.65
N SER A 104 -10.17 0.08 -0.65
CA SER A 104 -11.59 0.22 -0.34
C SER A 104 -11.74 0.52 1.15
N PRO A 105 -12.41 1.61 1.54
CA PRO A 105 -12.67 1.90 2.93
C PRO A 105 -13.62 0.85 3.53
N ILE A 106 -13.37 0.46 4.77
CA ILE A 106 -14.23 -0.39 5.60
C ILE A 106 -14.71 0.47 6.77
N LYS A 107 -15.97 0.33 7.14
CA LYS A 107 -16.53 1.07 8.26
C LYS A 107 -15.82 0.68 9.56
N GLY A 108 -15.25 1.66 10.26
CA GLY A 108 -14.66 1.49 11.59
C GLY A 108 -15.74 1.55 12.69
N ASP A 109 -15.48 0.90 13.82
CA ASP A 109 -16.40 0.85 14.97
C ASP A 109 -16.17 2.01 15.94
N ARG A 110 -15.00 2.66 15.90
CA ARG A 110 -14.57 3.73 16.82
C ARG A 110 -14.37 5.04 16.07
N SER A 111 -14.54 6.16 16.78
CA SER A 111 -14.38 7.49 16.19
C SER A 111 -12.93 7.85 15.83
N ASP A 112 -11.96 7.20 16.49
CA ASP A 112 -10.51 7.39 16.27
C ASP A 112 -9.89 6.31 15.39
N GLU A 113 -10.70 5.41 14.81
CA GLU A 113 -10.23 4.24 14.08
C GLU A 113 -10.83 4.16 12.68
N THR A 114 -10.01 3.79 11.73
CA THR A 114 -10.42 3.53 10.35
C THR A 114 -9.88 2.18 9.88
N HIS A 115 -10.57 1.60 8.90
CA HIS A 115 -10.17 0.36 8.26
C HIS A 115 -10.19 0.53 6.75
N SER A 116 -9.23 -0.10 6.07
CA SER A 116 -9.18 -0.18 4.61
C SER A 116 -8.80 -1.58 4.17
N ALA A 117 -9.45 -2.07 3.12
CA ALA A 117 -9.06 -3.28 2.41
C ALA A 117 -8.15 -2.92 1.25
N TRP A 118 -7.08 -3.66 1.09
CA TRP A 118 -6.06 -3.47 0.08
C TRP A 118 -6.02 -4.63 -0.89
N THR A 119 -5.81 -4.34 -2.14
CA THR A 119 -5.45 -5.31 -3.16
C THR A 119 -4.25 -4.79 -3.93
N LEU A 120 -3.17 -5.55 -3.95
CA LEU A 120 -1.99 -5.33 -4.75
C LEU A 120 -1.94 -6.40 -5.83
N GLU A 121 -1.96 -6.00 -7.09
CA GLU A 121 -1.79 -6.90 -8.22
C GLU A 121 -0.44 -6.64 -8.90
N LEU A 122 0.30 -7.71 -9.08
CA LEU A 122 1.59 -7.74 -9.75
C LEU A 122 1.45 -8.63 -10.99
N ARG A 123 1.77 -8.10 -12.17
CA ARG A 123 1.69 -8.83 -13.43
C ARG A 123 3.03 -8.76 -14.15
N GLY A 124 3.67 -9.90 -14.28
CA GLY A 124 4.90 -10.05 -15.06
C GLY A 124 4.63 -10.09 -16.57
N VAL A 125 5.59 -9.68 -17.37
CA VAL A 125 5.51 -9.68 -18.86
C VAL A 125 5.36 -11.08 -19.44
N THR A 126 5.74 -12.12 -18.71
CA THR A 126 5.61 -13.54 -19.10
C THR A 126 4.26 -14.16 -18.79
N GLY A 127 3.31 -13.38 -18.25
CA GLY A 127 2.01 -13.87 -17.77
C GLY A 127 2.03 -14.37 -16.33
N ALA A 128 3.19 -14.36 -15.65
CA ALA A 128 3.25 -14.58 -14.22
C ALA A 128 2.45 -13.49 -13.48
N ASN A 129 1.70 -13.87 -12.44
CA ASN A 129 0.92 -12.92 -11.66
C ASN A 129 0.97 -13.27 -10.18
N CYS A 130 0.73 -12.24 -9.36
CA CYS A 130 0.55 -12.38 -7.92
C CYS A 130 -0.47 -11.33 -7.48
N ARG A 131 -1.45 -11.74 -6.70
CA ARG A 131 -2.37 -10.83 -6.01
C ARG A 131 -2.18 -11.00 -4.52
N VAL A 132 -1.94 -9.91 -3.83
CA VAL A 132 -1.87 -9.87 -2.37
C VAL A 132 -3.01 -9.00 -1.87
N THR A 133 -3.79 -9.52 -0.93
CA THR A 133 -4.83 -8.76 -0.25
C THR A 133 -4.56 -8.73 1.24
N TRP A 134 -4.89 -7.63 1.88
CA TRP A 134 -4.85 -7.47 3.34
C TRP A 134 -5.80 -6.37 3.76
N CYS A 135 -6.03 -6.29 5.05
CA CYS A 135 -6.73 -5.17 5.65
C CYS A 135 -5.76 -4.38 6.53
N SER A 136 -5.92 -3.06 6.58
CA SER A 136 -5.27 -2.21 7.56
C SER A 136 -6.29 -1.61 8.51
N ARG A 137 -5.95 -1.58 9.80
CA ARG A 137 -6.65 -0.85 10.84
C ARG A 137 -5.74 0.24 11.35
N ARG A 138 -6.18 1.49 11.27
CA ARG A 138 -5.40 2.67 11.68
C ARG A 138 -6.09 3.38 12.82
N ARG A 139 -5.31 3.79 13.82
CA ARG A 139 -5.75 4.72 14.85
C ARG A 139 -5.13 6.08 14.59
N TRP A 140 -5.96 7.11 14.79
CA TRP A 140 -5.65 8.49 14.47
C TRP A 140 -5.58 9.35 15.73
N ARG A 141 -4.63 10.28 15.79
CA ARG A 141 -4.52 11.31 16.80
C ARG A 141 -4.09 12.62 16.13
N ALA A 142 -4.91 13.67 16.28
CA ALA A 142 -4.64 14.99 15.70
C ALA A 142 -4.31 14.99 14.19
N GLY A 143 -5.02 14.15 13.41
CA GLY A 143 -4.82 14.05 11.96
C GLY A 143 -3.66 13.14 11.51
N HIS A 144 -2.96 12.49 12.45
CA HIS A 144 -1.88 11.57 12.13
C HIS A 144 -2.20 10.15 12.60
N VAL A 145 -1.72 9.18 11.85
CA VAL A 145 -1.76 7.75 12.19
C VAL A 145 -0.75 7.48 13.30
N VAL A 146 -1.22 7.05 14.46
CA VAL A 146 -0.37 6.69 15.61
C VAL A 146 -0.24 5.19 15.82
N SER A 147 -1.12 4.41 15.20
CA SER A 147 -1.01 2.94 15.20
C SER A 147 -1.59 2.39 13.91
N GLU A 148 -0.93 1.40 13.35
CA GLU A 148 -1.39 0.66 12.20
C GLU A 148 -1.22 -0.85 12.43
N HIS A 149 -2.25 -1.62 12.08
CA HIS A 149 -2.22 -3.08 12.14
C HIS A 149 -2.68 -3.67 10.82
N HIS A 150 -1.82 -4.49 10.20
CA HIS A 150 -2.14 -5.23 9.00
C HIS A 150 -2.58 -6.65 9.33
N TYR A 151 -3.72 -7.07 8.80
CA TYR A 151 -4.34 -8.36 9.09
C TYR A 151 -5.01 -8.98 7.85
N ASN A 152 -5.43 -10.24 7.95
CA ASN A 152 -6.07 -10.98 6.86
C ASN A 152 -5.24 -11.03 5.57
N HIS A 153 -3.94 -11.26 5.67
CA HIS A 153 -3.10 -11.40 4.51
C HIS A 153 -3.42 -12.67 3.72
N GLN A 154 -3.68 -12.50 2.43
CA GLN A 154 -3.85 -13.58 1.49
C GLN A 154 -3.01 -13.32 0.25
N GLN A 155 -2.40 -14.37 -0.29
CA GLN A 155 -1.64 -14.32 -1.53
C GLN A 155 -2.18 -15.37 -2.48
N ILE A 156 -2.51 -14.95 -3.70
CA ILE A 156 -3.03 -15.78 -4.78
C ILE A 156 -2.20 -15.48 -6.02
N GLY A 157 -1.80 -16.50 -6.73
CA GLY A 157 -1.11 -16.36 -8.01
C GLY A 157 -0.04 -17.41 -8.22
N GLY A 158 0.55 -17.37 -9.39
CA GLY A 158 1.66 -18.23 -9.80
C GLY A 158 1.96 -18.06 -11.29
N PRO A 159 3.19 -18.31 -11.70
CA PRO A 159 4.33 -18.78 -10.89
C PRO A 159 5.00 -17.69 -10.03
N LEU A 160 4.59 -16.41 -10.13
CA LEU A 160 5.15 -15.32 -9.33
C LEU A 160 4.56 -15.35 -7.90
N THR A 161 5.42 -15.30 -6.89
CA THR A 161 5.02 -15.10 -5.49
C THR A 161 5.63 -13.82 -4.95
N PHE A 162 5.04 -13.28 -3.87
CA PHE A 162 5.58 -12.08 -3.23
C PHE A 162 6.98 -12.29 -2.64
N SER A 163 7.30 -13.51 -2.21
CA SER A 163 8.64 -13.88 -1.75
C SER A 163 9.69 -13.86 -2.85
N ASP A 164 9.29 -14.05 -4.12
CA ASP A 164 10.22 -13.96 -5.24
C ASP A 164 10.71 -12.52 -5.49
N LEU A 165 9.95 -11.54 -5.01
CA LEU A 165 10.28 -10.12 -5.11
C LEU A 165 11.10 -9.61 -3.91
N ARG A 166 11.27 -10.42 -2.85
CA ARG A 166 12.10 -10.03 -1.71
C ARG A 166 13.57 -10.13 -2.07
N PHE A 167 14.30 -9.11 -1.70
CA PHE A 167 15.75 -9.06 -1.80
C PHE A 167 16.38 -9.16 -0.41
N SER A 168 17.62 -9.67 -0.37
CA SER A 168 18.42 -9.67 0.85
C SER A 168 18.84 -8.24 1.23
N GLU A 169 19.37 -8.07 2.44
CA GLU A 169 19.80 -6.80 3.02
C GLU A 169 20.83 -6.03 2.18
N ASP A 170 21.48 -6.68 1.23
CA ASP A 170 22.49 -6.08 0.33
C ASP A 170 21.90 -5.15 -0.75
N GLY A 171 20.58 -4.96 -0.73
CA GLY A 171 19.87 -4.09 -1.67
C GLY A 171 19.58 -4.75 -3.02
N ILE A 172 18.79 -4.04 -3.83
CA ILE A 172 18.44 -4.45 -5.17
C ILE A 172 19.24 -3.62 -6.17
N THR A 173 19.88 -4.29 -7.13
CA THR A 173 20.44 -3.64 -8.31
C THR A 173 19.66 -4.10 -9.55
N ARG A 174 19.72 -3.31 -10.63
CA ARG A 174 19.11 -3.66 -11.92
C ARG A 174 19.54 -5.04 -12.41
N ASP A 175 20.82 -5.39 -12.21
CA ASP A 175 21.37 -6.69 -12.62
C ASP A 175 20.78 -7.85 -11.80
N THR A 176 20.66 -7.68 -10.49
CA THR A 176 20.04 -8.69 -9.61
C THR A 176 18.57 -8.86 -9.88
N ALA A 177 17.84 -7.77 -10.19
CA ALA A 177 16.44 -7.80 -10.60
C ALA A 177 16.27 -8.56 -11.94
N ASN A 178 17.06 -8.23 -12.96
CA ASN A 178 17.06 -8.92 -14.25
C ASN A 178 17.36 -10.42 -14.13
N ALA A 179 18.38 -10.79 -13.35
CA ALA A 179 18.74 -12.18 -13.11
C ALA A 179 17.62 -12.96 -12.41
N ARG A 180 16.82 -12.29 -11.57
CA ARG A 180 15.70 -12.91 -10.89
C ARG A 180 14.48 -13.06 -11.80
N LEU A 181 14.15 -12.03 -12.59
CA LEU A 181 13.10 -12.12 -13.59
C LEU A 181 13.37 -13.23 -14.63
N ALA A 182 14.64 -13.41 -15.04
CA ALA A 182 15.02 -14.48 -15.95
C ALA A 182 14.76 -15.90 -15.38
N LYS A 183 14.72 -16.06 -14.06
CA LYS A 183 14.39 -17.34 -13.41
C LYS A 183 12.88 -17.59 -13.29
N LEU A 184 12.06 -16.55 -13.49
CA LEU A 184 10.60 -16.64 -13.45
C LEU A 184 9.99 -16.85 -14.85
N GLN A 185 10.83 -16.88 -15.88
CA GLN A 185 10.49 -17.21 -17.28
C GLN A 185 10.58 -18.73 -17.51
#